data_4a6e7f7ae69c612346dc8950a7279dcc
#
_entry.id   4a6e7f7ae69c612346dc8950a7279dcc
#
_cell.length_a   1.000
_cell.length_b   1.000
_cell.length_c   1.000
_cell.angle_alpha   90.00
_cell.angle_beta   90.00
_cell.angle_gamma   90.00
#
_symmetry.space_group_name_H-M   'P 1'
#
loop_
_entity.id
_entity.type
_entity.pdbx_description
1 polymer ?
#
loop_
_entity_poly.entity_id
_entity_poly.type
_entity_poly.pdbx_seq_one_letter_code
_entity_poly.pdbx_strand_id
1 'polypeptide(L)'
;MYGFNSICSFSLPKYELPTDSVRELIANAVAHRSYLEPGNIQVAIFDDRLEVTSPGMLLNNVSIKKMIEGYSKPRNPAIANAFAYMKIIEKWGTGIPRIFRECRDYGLPDPELIDFDGDFRVNMYRNNTNKASNESINESINESINESLNSDEAV
;
A
#
# COMPACT_ATOMS: atom_id res chain seq x y z
N MET A 1 -40.91 -7.41 29.93
CA MET A 1 -40.67 -7.19 28.50
C MET A 1 -39.21 -6.73 28.39
N TYR A 2 -38.28 -7.68 28.20
CA TYR A 2 -36.83 -7.40 28.18
C TYR A 2 -36.39 -7.39 26.75
N GLY A 3 -36.05 -6.20 26.25
CA GLY A 3 -35.48 -6.03 24.92
C GLY A 3 -33.96 -6.31 24.96
N PHE A 4 -33.55 -7.48 24.56
CA PHE A 4 -32.14 -7.77 24.20
C PHE A 4 -31.91 -7.29 22.78
N ASN A 5 -31.31 -6.13 22.63
CA ASN A 5 -30.68 -5.71 21.38
C ASN A 5 -29.20 -5.35 21.63
N SER A 6 -28.42 -6.40 21.88
CA SER A 6 -26.96 -6.29 21.76
C SER A 6 -26.56 -7.02 20.50
N ILE A 7 -26.65 -6.32 19.36
CA ILE A 7 -26.01 -6.77 18.12
C ILE A 7 -24.51 -6.56 18.35
N CYS A 8 -23.82 -7.63 18.75
CA CYS A 8 -22.37 -7.68 18.69
C CYS A 8 -21.99 -7.56 17.21
N SER A 9 -21.66 -6.35 16.77
CA SER A 9 -21.07 -6.10 15.46
C SER A 9 -19.68 -6.72 15.47
N PHE A 10 -19.57 -7.96 14.98
CA PHE A 10 -18.28 -8.59 14.72
C PHE A 10 -17.67 -7.87 13.52
N SER A 11 -16.91 -6.80 13.76
CA SER A 11 -16.08 -6.24 12.72
C SER A 11 -14.91 -7.20 12.47
N LEU A 12 -14.89 -7.81 11.30
CA LEU A 12 -13.72 -8.54 10.84
C LEU A 12 -12.49 -7.62 10.87
N PRO A 13 -11.32 -8.12 11.31
CA PRO A 13 -10.12 -7.30 11.34
C PRO A 13 -9.85 -6.79 9.91
N LYS A 14 -9.88 -5.46 9.74
CA LYS A 14 -9.57 -4.81 8.48
C LYS A 14 -8.06 -4.78 8.36
N TYR A 15 -7.52 -5.29 7.26
CA TYR A 15 -6.09 -5.13 6.96
C TYR A 15 -5.73 -3.65 6.82
N GLU A 16 -4.49 -3.29 7.14
CA GLU A 16 -4.00 -1.91 7.03
C GLU A 16 -3.99 -1.38 5.58
N LEU A 17 -3.78 -2.29 4.63
CA LEU A 17 -3.81 -2.01 3.19
C LEU A 17 -4.85 -2.89 2.50
N PRO A 18 -5.51 -2.42 1.42
CA PRO A 18 -6.43 -3.23 0.65
C PRO A 18 -5.69 -4.38 -0.03
N THR A 19 -6.00 -5.62 0.36
CA THR A 19 -5.28 -6.83 -0.08
C THR A 19 -5.37 -7.08 -1.57
N ASP A 20 -6.48 -6.72 -2.20
CA ASP A 20 -6.65 -6.85 -3.64
C ASP A 20 -5.78 -5.87 -4.41
N SER A 21 -5.63 -4.64 -3.91
CA SER A 21 -4.69 -3.65 -4.44
C SER A 21 -3.24 -4.12 -4.31
N VAL A 22 -2.85 -4.69 -3.17
CA VAL A 22 -1.50 -5.24 -2.97
C VAL A 22 -1.22 -6.38 -3.96
N ARG A 23 -2.18 -7.31 -4.14
CA ARG A 23 -2.08 -8.40 -5.11
C ARG A 23 -1.93 -7.87 -6.53
N GLU A 24 -2.75 -6.90 -6.92
CA GLU A 24 -2.71 -6.26 -8.24
C GLU A 24 -1.36 -5.59 -8.49
N LEU A 25 -0.79 -4.85 -7.51
CA LEU A 25 0.52 -4.22 -7.63
C LEU A 25 1.64 -5.24 -7.88
N ILE A 26 1.68 -6.33 -7.12
CA ILE A 26 2.70 -7.37 -7.27
C ILE A 26 2.56 -8.06 -8.63
N ALA A 27 1.35 -8.38 -9.04
CA ALA A 27 1.10 -9.01 -10.33
C ALA A 27 1.44 -8.07 -11.50
N ASN A 28 1.15 -6.77 -11.39
CA ASN A 28 1.55 -5.76 -12.37
C ASN A 28 3.07 -5.64 -12.45
N ALA A 29 3.79 -5.67 -11.31
CA ALA A 29 5.25 -5.67 -11.31
C ALA A 29 5.81 -6.84 -12.13
N VAL A 30 5.25 -8.05 -12.00
CA VAL A 30 5.65 -9.23 -12.79
C VAL A 30 5.29 -9.08 -14.27
N ALA A 31 4.08 -8.60 -14.59
CA ALA A 31 3.61 -8.47 -15.97
C ALA A 31 4.33 -7.34 -16.75
N HIS A 32 4.81 -6.31 -16.05
CA HIS A 32 5.44 -5.13 -16.66
C HIS A 32 6.96 -5.10 -16.52
N ARG A 33 7.58 -5.99 -15.74
CA ARG A 33 9.02 -6.09 -15.57
C ARG A 33 9.75 -6.18 -16.91
N SER A 34 10.93 -5.53 -17.00
CA SER A 34 11.92 -5.85 -18.03
C SER A 34 12.67 -7.13 -17.65
N TYR A 35 12.46 -8.21 -18.40
CA TYR A 35 13.19 -9.47 -18.19
C TYR A 35 14.56 -9.48 -18.88
N LEU A 36 14.90 -8.43 -19.63
CA LEU A 36 16.21 -8.24 -20.23
C LEU A 36 17.21 -7.56 -19.28
N GLU A 37 16.68 -6.90 -18.25
CA GLU A 37 17.50 -6.21 -17.26
C GLU A 37 17.77 -7.12 -16.06
N PRO A 38 19.02 -7.13 -15.55
CA PRO A 38 19.34 -7.81 -14.31
C PRO A 38 18.59 -7.16 -13.13
N GLY A 39 18.33 -7.91 -12.08
CA GLY A 39 17.64 -7.42 -10.90
C GLY A 39 16.42 -8.26 -10.56
N ASN A 40 15.82 -7.98 -9.40
CA ASN A 40 14.65 -8.67 -8.91
C ASN A 40 13.51 -7.68 -8.64
N ILE A 41 12.26 -8.15 -8.74
CA ILE A 41 11.15 -7.41 -8.17
C ILE A 41 11.36 -7.37 -6.65
N GLN A 42 11.29 -6.18 -6.08
CA GLN A 42 11.43 -5.95 -4.65
C GLN A 42 10.07 -5.56 -4.06
N VAL A 43 9.70 -6.22 -2.98
CA VAL A 43 8.53 -5.85 -2.16
C VAL A 43 9.05 -5.55 -0.77
N ALA A 44 9.01 -4.30 -0.36
CA ALA A 44 9.50 -3.83 0.92
C ALA A 44 8.35 -3.28 1.77
N ILE A 45 8.33 -3.65 3.04
CA ILE A 45 7.32 -3.21 4.01
C ILE A 45 8.01 -2.31 5.03
N PHE A 46 7.59 -1.05 5.07
CA PHE A 46 8.04 -0.05 6.05
C PHE A 46 6.91 0.24 7.05
N ASP A 47 7.23 0.96 8.10
CA ASP A 47 6.23 1.36 9.12
C ASP A 47 5.12 2.22 8.54
N ASP A 48 5.42 3.03 7.51
CA ASP A 48 4.53 4.00 6.90
C ASP A 48 4.00 3.60 5.52
N ARG A 49 4.59 2.60 4.85
CA ARG A 49 4.23 2.22 3.48
C ARG A 49 4.64 0.82 3.07
N LEU A 50 4.04 0.36 1.99
CA LEU A 50 4.48 -0.76 1.17
C LEU A 50 5.10 -0.20 -0.12
N GLU A 51 6.30 -0.65 -0.48
CA GLU A 51 6.95 -0.37 -1.76
C GLU A 51 6.99 -1.62 -2.63
N VAL A 52 6.64 -1.46 -3.89
CA VAL A 52 6.84 -2.49 -4.92
C VAL A 52 7.68 -1.88 -6.03
N THR A 53 8.91 -2.37 -6.21
CA THR A 53 9.85 -1.91 -7.24
C THR A 53 10.08 -3.02 -8.25
N SER A 54 10.06 -2.69 -9.53
CA SER A 54 10.23 -3.61 -10.65
C SER A 54 11.23 -3.07 -11.66
N PRO A 55 12.22 -3.89 -12.13
CA PRO A 55 13.12 -3.49 -13.20
C PRO A 55 12.39 -3.15 -14.49
N GLY A 56 12.75 -2.02 -15.10
CA GLY A 56 12.22 -1.52 -16.36
C GLY A 56 11.39 -0.25 -16.22
N MET A 57 11.90 0.84 -16.79
CA MET A 57 11.20 2.13 -16.92
C MET A 57 9.89 1.99 -17.68
N LEU A 58 9.04 3.01 -17.62
CA LEU A 58 7.85 3.09 -18.47
C LEU A 58 8.23 3.07 -19.96
N LEU A 59 7.40 2.42 -20.76
CA LEU A 59 7.57 2.44 -22.22
C LEU A 59 7.33 3.85 -22.76
N ASN A 60 8.07 4.25 -23.81
CA ASN A 60 8.11 5.62 -24.35
C ASN A 60 6.77 6.32 -24.62
N ASN A 61 5.69 5.57 -24.77
CA ASN A 61 4.33 6.10 -25.00
C ASN A 61 3.40 5.98 -23.79
N VAL A 62 3.91 5.53 -22.65
CA VAL A 62 3.20 5.42 -21.38
C VAL A 62 3.70 6.54 -20.46
N SER A 63 2.80 7.18 -19.75
CA SER A 63 3.12 8.13 -18.68
C SER A 63 2.28 7.82 -17.44
N ILE A 64 2.77 8.24 -16.28
CA ILE A 64 2.06 8.08 -15.01
C ILE A 64 0.62 8.63 -15.11
N LYS A 65 0.45 9.81 -15.70
CA LYS A 65 -0.87 10.40 -15.93
C LYS A 65 -1.80 9.46 -16.70
N LYS A 66 -1.32 8.92 -17.82
CA LYS A 66 -2.10 7.98 -18.64
C LYS A 66 -2.42 6.68 -17.89
N MET A 67 -1.51 6.20 -17.02
CA MET A 67 -1.76 5.01 -16.20
C MET A 67 -2.89 5.25 -15.20
N ILE A 68 -2.91 6.42 -14.55
CA ILE A 68 -3.98 6.82 -13.63
C ILE A 68 -5.32 6.95 -14.38
N GLU A 69 -5.30 7.39 -15.64
CA GLU A 69 -6.46 7.47 -16.54
C GLU A 69 -6.89 6.10 -17.09
N GLY A 70 -6.17 5.02 -16.79
CA GLY A 70 -6.52 3.65 -17.19
C GLY A 70 -5.84 3.18 -18.48
N TYR A 71 -4.82 3.87 -18.97
CA TYR A 71 -4.03 3.38 -20.10
C TYR A 71 -3.01 2.34 -19.62
N SER A 72 -3.00 1.17 -20.23
CA SER A 72 -2.06 0.09 -19.94
C SER A 72 -1.48 -0.47 -21.23
N LYS A 73 -0.16 -0.66 -21.22
CA LYS A 73 0.56 -1.37 -22.27
C LYS A 73 1.53 -2.36 -21.61
N PRO A 74 1.14 -3.62 -21.47
CA PRO A 74 1.98 -4.59 -20.79
C PRO A 74 3.26 -4.85 -21.59
N ARG A 75 4.41 -4.88 -20.89
CA ARG A 75 5.71 -5.24 -21.48
C ARG A 75 5.72 -6.72 -21.85
N ASN A 76 5.06 -7.57 -21.07
CA ASN A 76 4.97 -9.01 -21.24
C ASN A 76 3.52 -9.45 -21.48
N PRO A 77 2.99 -9.33 -22.73
CA PRO A 77 1.58 -9.59 -23.00
C PRO A 77 1.14 -11.02 -22.67
N ALA A 78 2.03 -12.01 -22.84
CA ALA A 78 1.71 -13.39 -22.51
C ALA A 78 1.46 -13.58 -21.01
N ILE A 79 2.30 -12.98 -20.15
CA ILE A 79 2.15 -13.02 -18.69
C ILE A 79 0.88 -12.25 -18.28
N ALA A 80 0.67 -11.05 -18.83
CA ALA A 80 -0.51 -10.26 -18.54
C ALA A 80 -1.81 -10.99 -18.93
N ASN A 81 -1.83 -11.64 -20.09
CA ASN A 81 -2.98 -12.44 -20.53
C ASN A 81 -3.22 -13.65 -19.62
N ALA A 82 -2.16 -14.37 -19.20
CA ALA A 82 -2.27 -15.48 -18.26
C ALA A 82 -2.85 -15.04 -16.92
N PHE A 83 -2.33 -13.94 -16.35
CA PHE A 83 -2.83 -13.39 -15.10
C PHE A 83 -4.27 -12.89 -15.19
N ALA A 84 -4.65 -12.26 -16.31
CA ALA A 84 -6.02 -11.86 -16.55
C ALA A 84 -6.97 -13.06 -16.71
N TYR A 85 -6.52 -14.14 -17.36
CA TYR A 85 -7.29 -15.39 -17.45
C TYR A 85 -7.50 -16.02 -16.07
N MET A 86 -6.46 -16.02 -15.23
CA MET A 86 -6.51 -16.51 -13.85
C MET A 86 -7.24 -15.54 -12.89
N LYS A 87 -7.71 -14.39 -13.36
CA LYS A 87 -8.35 -13.33 -12.57
C LYS A 87 -7.46 -12.77 -11.44
N ILE A 88 -6.15 -12.78 -11.65
CA ILE A 88 -5.16 -12.19 -10.74
C ILE A 88 -5.07 -10.69 -10.96
N ILE A 89 -5.10 -10.24 -12.24
CA ILE A 89 -5.16 -8.82 -12.62
C ILE A 89 -6.40 -8.53 -13.45
N GLU A 90 -6.75 -7.25 -13.53
CA GLU A 90 -7.81 -6.78 -14.42
C GLU A 90 -7.30 -6.58 -15.85
N LYS A 91 -8.18 -6.79 -16.82
CA LYS A 91 -7.92 -6.45 -18.22
C LYS A 91 -8.18 -4.95 -18.45
N TRP A 92 -7.60 -4.40 -19.52
CA TRP A 92 -7.92 -3.08 -20.04
C TRP A 92 -7.44 -1.87 -19.22
N GLY A 93 -6.41 -2.02 -18.39
CA GLY A 93 -5.81 -0.89 -17.68
C GLY A 93 -6.60 -0.36 -16.49
N THR A 94 -7.62 -1.08 -16.04
CA THR A 94 -8.46 -0.67 -14.90
C THR A 94 -7.79 -0.91 -13.55
N GLY A 95 -6.68 -1.68 -13.49
CA GLY A 95 -6.00 -2.04 -12.25
C GLY A 95 -5.48 -0.83 -11.47
N ILE A 96 -4.72 0.06 -12.09
CA ILE A 96 -4.19 1.27 -11.42
C ILE A 96 -5.31 2.21 -10.94
N PRO A 97 -6.29 2.61 -11.77
CA PRO A 97 -7.44 3.40 -11.28
C PRO A 97 -8.18 2.74 -10.11
N ARG A 98 -8.31 1.41 -10.12
CA ARG A 98 -8.94 0.68 -9.02
C ARG A 98 -8.13 0.79 -7.74
N ILE A 99 -6.81 0.62 -7.79
CA ILE A 99 -5.92 0.75 -6.63
C ILE A 99 -6.09 2.13 -5.98
N PHE A 100 -6.10 3.21 -6.77
CA PHE A 100 -6.32 4.56 -6.27
C PHE A 100 -7.68 4.69 -5.57
N ARG A 101 -8.76 4.16 -6.18
CA ARG A 101 -10.09 4.17 -5.58
C ARG A 101 -10.13 3.38 -4.27
N GLU A 102 -9.59 2.16 -4.25
CA GLU A 102 -9.57 1.32 -3.05
C GLU A 102 -8.77 1.97 -1.91
N CYS A 103 -7.65 2.64 -2.20
CA CYS A 103 -6.91 3.41 -1.18
C CYS A 103 -7.78 4.52 -0.59
N ARG A 104 -8.47 5.30 -1.41
CA ARG A 104 -9.41 6.35 -0.95
C ARG A 104 -10.56 5.78 -0.12
N ASP A 105 -11.15 4.66 -0.55
CA ASP A 105 -12.24 3.98 0.17
C ASP A 105 -11.76 3.44 1.55
N TYR A 106 -10.47 3.14 1.66
CA TYR A 106 -9.80 2.77 2.91
C TYR A 106 -9.42 3.99 3.78
N GLY A 107 -9.56 5.21 3.25
CA GLY A 107 -9.11 6.45 3.90
C GLY A 107 -7.58 6.61 3.88
N LEU A 108 -6.89 5.96 2.95
CA LEU A 108 -5.44 6.04 2.77
C LEU A 108 -5.08 7.16 1.78
N PRO A 109 -3.84 7.69 1.86
CA PRO A 109 -3.30 8.55 0.81
C PRO A 109 -3.32 7.87 -0.56
N ASP A 110 -3.36 8.68 -1.62
CA ASP A 110 -3.20 8.17 -2.98
C ASP A 110 -1.84 7.49 -3.14
N PRO A 111 -1.75 6.37 -3.86
CA PRO A 111 -0.48 5.73 -4.18
C PRO A 111 0.42 6.65 -5.00
N GLU A 112 1.71 6.57 -4.75
CA GLU A 112 2.73 7.29 -5.50
C GLU A 112 3.37 6.34 -6.54
N LEU A 113 3.44 6.80 -7.79
CA LEU A 113 4.07 6.07 -8.89
C LEU A 113 5.33 6.82 -9.30
N ILE A 114 6.46 6.11 -9.35
CA ILE A 114 7.78 6.70 -9.60
C ILE A 114 8.46 5.90 -10.72
N ASP A 115 8.87 6.60 -11.77
CA ASP A 115 9.69 6.07 -12.87
C ASP A 115 11.10 6.67 -12.73
N PHE A 116 12.10 5.85 -12.39
CA PHE A 116 13.45 6.36 -12.07
C PHE A 116 14.54 5.32 -12.35
N ASP A 117 15.67 5.80 -12.85
CA ASP A 117 16.94 5.06 -12.98
C ASP A 117 16.85 3.62 -13.55
N GLY A 118 15.91 3.38 -14.46
CA GLY A 118 15.71 2.07 -15.06
C GLY A 118 14.68 1.21 -14.34
N ASP A 119 14.15 1.66 -13.21
CA ASP A 119 13.15 0.94 -12.41
C ASP A 119 11.81 1.70 -12.36
N PHE A 120 10.75 0.96 -12.07
CA PHE A 120 9.45 1.52 -11.76
C PHE A 120 9.01 1.12 -10.36
N ARG A 121 8.64 2.10 -9.53
CA ARG A 121 8.22 1.90 -8.13
C ARG A 121 6.81 2.39 -7.89
N VAL A 122 6.08 1.67 -7.06
CA VAL A 122 4.81 2.11 -6.50
C VAL A 122 4.89 2.08 -4.98
N ASN A 123 4.58 3.20 -4.35
CA ASN A 123 4.46 3.35 -2.90
C ASN A 123 2.97 3.39 -2.53
N MET A 124 2.55 2.52 -1.62
CA MET A 124 1.22 2.52 -1.03
C MET A 124 1.34 2.85 0.45
N TYR A 125 0.87 4.03 0.84
CA TYR A 125 1.02 4.57 2.18
C TYR A 125 -0.04 4.04 3.14
N ARG A 126 0.33 3.87 4.42
CA ARG A 126 -0.57 3.55 5.53
C ARG A 126 -1.06 4.82 6.21
N ASN A 127 -2.18 4.72 6.93
CA ASN A 127 -2.56 5.79 7.85
C ASN A 127 -1.67 5.73 9.09
N ASN A 128 -0.91 6.79 9.34
CA ASN A 128 -0.04 6.94 10.52
C ASN A 128 -0.82 7.23 11.83
N THR A 129 -2.09 6.82 11.95
CA THR A 129 -2.89 7.00 13.17
C THR A 129 -2.28 6.31 14.39
N ASN A 130 -1.42 5.29 14.19
CA ASN A 130 -0.74 4.60 15.28
C ASN A 130 0.51 5.33 15.80
N LYS A 131 1.08 6.27 15.03
CA LYS A 131 2.24 7.05 15.48
C LYS A 131 1.84 8.09 16.54
N ALA A 132 0.73 8.77 16.33
CA ALA A 132 0.20 9.76 17.27
C ALA A 132 -0.22 9.11 18.61
N SER A 133 -0.77 7.90 18.60
CA SER A 133 -1.14 7.18 19.83
C SER A 133 0.10 6.65 20.58
N ASN A 134 1.14 6.22 19.89
CA ASN A 134 2.38 5.74 20.53
C ASN A 134 3.24 6.90 21.06
N GLU A 135 3.28 8.04 20.38
CA GLU A 135 3.96 9.25 20.87
C GLU A 135 3.26 9.80 22.11
N SER A 136 1.93 9.90 22.12
CA SER A 136 1.18 10.38 23.31
C SER A 136 1.27 9.42 24.50
N ILE A 137 1.35 8.10 24.27
CA ILE A 137 1.57 7.10 25.35
C ILE A 137 2.99 7.23 25.91
N ASN A 138 4.00 7.40 25.07
CA ASN A 138 5.38 7.56 25.50
C ASN A 138 5.62 8.89 26.25
N GLU A 139 4.98 9.98 25.83
CA GLU A 139 5.00 11.25 26.56
C GLU A 139 4.35 11.11 27.93
N SER A 140 3.18 10.48 28.03
CA SER A 140 2.49 10.24 29.30
C SER A 140 3.27 9.35 30.27
N ILE A 141 3.99 8.33 29.75
CA ILE A 141 4.85 7.47 30.54
C ILE A 141 6.08 8.25 31.06
N ASN A 142 6.71 9.05 30.23
CA ASN A 142 7.87 9.86 30.61
C ASN A 142 7.51 10.95 31.63
N GLU A 143 6.34 11.58 31.52
CA GLU A 143 5.83 12.53 32.53
C GLU A 143 5.60 11.82 33.88
N SER A 144 4.99 10.65 33.87
CA SER A 144 4.73 9.88 35.10
C SER A 144 6.03 9.41 35.78
N ILE A 145 7.06 9.06 35.03
CA ILE A 145 8.37 8.66 35.56
C ILE A 145 9.09 9.88 36.16
N ASN A 146 9.04 11.03 35.51
CA ASN A 146 9.67 12.25 35.99
C ASN A 146 8.99 12.79 37.28
N GLU A 147 7.67 12.67 37.40
CA GLU A 147 6.95 13.04 38.62
C GLU A 147 7.33 12.10 39.80
N SER A 148 7.50 10.80 39.55
CA SER A 148 7.90 9.85 40.59
C SER A 148 9.34 10.06 41.06
N LEU A 149 10.27 10.41 40.18
CA LEU A 149 11.66 10.70 40.53
C LEU A 149 11.84 12.00 41.32
N ASN A 150 11.03 13.04 41.04
CA ASN A 150 11.07 14.30 41.76
C ASN A 150 10.41 14.23 43.16
N SER A 151 9.57 13.22 43.43
CA SER A 151 8.98 13.02 44.76
C SER A 151 9.92 12.31 45.75
N ASP A 152 10.93 11.58 45.26
CA ASP A 152 11.90 10.87 46.09
C ASP A 152 13.12 11.72 46.50
N GLU A 153 13.36 12.89 45.87
CA GLU A 153 14.41 13.82 46.25
C GLU A 153 13.96 14.88 47.30
N ALA A 154 12.74 14.86 47.76
CA ALA A 154 12.18 15.86 48.70
C ALA A 154 12.01 15.32 50.14
N VAL A 155 12.82 14.35 50.59
CA VAL A 155 12.88 13.85 51.98
C VAL A 155 14.26 14.07 52.61
#